data_9d77acb02cd046cde3ee95bb021e3f57
#
_entry.id   9d77acb02cd046cde3ee95bb021e3f57
#
_cell.length_a   1.000
_cell.length_b   1.000
_cell.length_c   1.000
_cell.angle_alpha   90.00
_cell.angle_beta   90.00
_cell.angle_gamma   90.00
#
_symmetry.space_group_name_H-M   'P 1'
#
loop_
_entity.id
_entity.type
_entity.pdbx_description
1 polymer ?
#
loop_
_entity_poly.entity_id
_entity_poly.type
_entity_poly.pdbx_seq_one_letter_code
_entity_poly.pdbx_strand_id
1 'polypeptide(L)'
;GGGSWSAGGALSTGRNQLSTIGNATAAVAAGGRSAPSGATGVALCETYNGTAWTEVNNINTARTKMASNGTSTAAFIAGGTTATGPGQKDNMETWNGTCWSEQNNLQAATYAATGFGTTTAALIAGEGLGPLSGATEKWNGTSWTEVNNLNTGTADAQGDGSSTAAAITGGDGLSHEQYDGTSWTEKTNPANNRISGAGAGTTTSLLTYGGYDSAYGPPTDTPNVEEWNGSSWSEQNNIATVRTNTSGNGSSTNAILAGGYNGSYLGNTEEW
;
A
#
# COMPACT_ATOMS: atom_id res chain seq x y z
N GLY A 1 -21.89 -11.73 -2.04
CA GLY A 1 -22.68 -10.59 -2.50
C GLY A 1 -21.73 -9.42 -2.70
N GLY A 2 -21.63 -8.92 -3.91
CA GLY A 2 -20.68 -7.87 -4.23
C GLY A 2 -21.00 -6.59 -3.47
N GLY A 3 -20.02 -6.05 -2.76
CA GLY A 3 -20.04 -4.70 -2.23
C GLY A 3 -20.11 -3.66 -3.36
N SER A 4 -20.20 -2.41 -3.00
CA SER A 4 -20.10 -1.28 -3.93
C SER A 4 -19.29 -0.16 -3.31
N TRP A 5 -18.49 0.49 -4.14
CA TRP A 5 -17.74 1.66 -3.70
C TRP A 5 -18.67 2.87 -3.54
N SER A 6 -18.49 3.60 -2.47
CA SER A 6 -19.18 4.86 -2.18
C SER A 6 -18.17 5.95 -1.87
N ALA A 7 -18.54 7.20 -2.17
CA ALA A 7 -17.65 8.34 -1.91
C ALA A 7 -17.57 8.62 -0.42
N GLY A 8 -16.35 8.70 0.12
CA GLY A 8 -16.05 9.23 1.45
C GLY A 8 -15.61 10.69 1.41
N GLY A 9 -15.29 11.26 2.58
CA GLY A 9 -14.72 12.60 2.70
C GLY A 9 -13.36 12.70 2.01
N ALA A 10 -13.07 13.83 1.37
CA ALA A 10 -11.78 14.02 0.68
C ALA A 10 -10.67 14.43 1.65
N LEU A 11 -9.41 14.03 1.33
CA LEU A 11 -8.20 14.56 1.95
C LEU A 11 -8.17 16.09 1.81
N SER A 12 -7.64 16.79 2.79
CA SER A 12 -7.48 18.25 2.73
C SER A 12 -6.49 18.68 1.64
N THR A 13 -5.53 17.84 1.35
CA THR A 13 -4.56 18.03 0.26
C THR A 13 -4.52 16.78 -0.63
N GLY A 14 -4.84 16.94 -1.92
CA GLY A 14 -4.75 15.87 -2.91
C GLY A 14 -3.32 15.35 -3.03
N ARG A 15 -3.15 14.02 -2.91
CA ARG A 15 -1.84 13.35 -2.88
C ARG A 15 -1.87 12.02 -3.61
N ASN A 16 -0.73 11.63 -4.17
CA ASN A 16 -0.49 10.29 -4.69
C ASN A 16 0.72 9.64 -4.00
N GLN A 17 0.92 8.34 -4.17
CA GLN A 17 2.04 7.59 -3.57
C GLN A 17 2.15 7.75 -2.04
N LEU A 18 1.01 8.00 -1.39
CA LEU A 18 0.88 8.07 0.07
C LEU A 18 0.69 6.66 0.65
N SER A 19 0.70 6.56 1.96
CA SER A 19 0.28 5.36 2.69
C SER A 19 -1.08 5.61 3.32
N THR A 20 -2.10 4.80 2.98
CA THR A 20 -3.42 4.80 3.63
C THR A 20 -3.56 3.50 4.41
N ILE A 21 -3.75 3.59 5.72
CA ILE A 21 -3.70 2.49 6.67
C ILE A 21 -4.94 2.51 7.55
N GLY A 22 -5.62 1.38 7.70
CA GLY A 22 -6.87 1.27 8.44
C GLY A 22 -7.99 0.73 7.56
N ASN A 23 -9.20 1.28 7.66
CA ASN A 23 -10.37 0.83 6.89
C ASN A 23 -11.35 1.98 6.66
N ALA A 24 -12.50 1.72 6.01
CA ALA A 24 -13.51 2.72 5.67
C ALA A 24 -14.13 3.45 6.89
N THR A 25 -14.01 2.93 8.11
CA THR A 25 -14.54 3.60 9.30
C THR A 25 -13.49 4.40 10.06
N ALA A 26 -12.20 4.07 9.91
CA ALA A 26 -11.10 4.78 10.56
C ALA A 26 -9.76 4.46 9.86
N ALA A 27 -9.07 5.49 9.40
CA ALA A 27 -7.79 5.34 8.70
C ALA A 27 -6.80 6.46 9.03
N VAL A 28 -5.54 6.26 8.70
CA VAL A 28 -4.51 7.30 8.70
C VAL A 28 -3.86 7.34 7.30
N ALA A 29 -3.69 8.54 6.74
CA ALA A 29 -3.02 8.80 5.47
C ALA A 29 -1.73 9.56 5.72
N ALA A 30 -0.60 9.01 5.32
CA ALA A 30 0.72 9.53 5.64
C ALA A 30 1.59 9.74 4.40
N GLY A 31 2.33 10.85 4.35
CA GLY A 31 3.28 11.16 3.29
C GLY A 31 2.67 11.32 1.92
N GLY A 32 3.38 10.89 0.88
CA GLY A 32 2.98 11.00 -0.52
C GLY A 32 3.54 12.23 -1.22
N ARG A 33 2.99 12.54 -2.37
CA ARG A 33 3.30 13.74 -3.18
C ARG A 33 2.07 14.57 -3.40
N SER A 34 2.22 15.90 -3.43
CA SER A 34 1.17 16.86 -3.75
C SER A 34 1.64 17.91 -4.75
N ALA A 35 0.70 18.58 -5.45
CA ALA A 35 1.03 19.79 -6.22
C ALA A 35 1.32 20.96 -5.26
N PRO A 36 2.22 21.90 -5.61
CA PRO A 36 3.05 21.99 -6.80
C PRO A 36 4.44 21.33 -6.65
N SER A 37 4.73 20.68 -5.54
CA SER A 37 6.06 20.13 -5.25
C SER A 37 6.52 18.98 -6.17
N GLY A 38 5.65 18.46 -6.99
CA GLY A 38 5.81 17.52 -8.11
C GLY A 38 6.84 16.38 -8.01
N ALA A 39 8.01 16.66 -7.49
CA ALA A 39 9.13 15.71 -7.45
C ALA A 39 9.53 15.27 -6.03
N THR A 40 9.09 15.97 -4.99
CA THR A 40 9.49 15.69 -3.60
C THR A 40 8.32 15.17 -2.78
N GLY A 41 8.63 14.25 -1.85
CA GLY A 41 7.66 13.77 -0.87
C GLY A 41 7.22 14.87 0.08
N VAL A 42 6.02 14.73 0.65
CA VAL A 42 5.49 15.57 1.73
C VAL A 42 5.43 14.77 3.04
N ALA A 43 5.43 15.49 4.16
CA ALA A 43 5.32 14.85 5.49
C ALA A 43 3.87 14.82 6.01
N LEU A 44 2.91 15.34 5.26
CA LEU A 44 1.52 15.50 5.68
C LEU A 44 0.90 14.20 6.19
N CYS A 45 0.16 14.30 7.28
CA CYS A 45 -0.59 13.19 7.84
C CYS A 45 -2.00 13.64 8.20
N GLU A 46 -2.98 12.81 7.86
CA GLU A 46 -4.39 13.03 8.15
C GLU A 46 -5.02 11.74 8.71
N THR A 47 -5.97 11.87 9.63
CA THR A 47 -6.78 10.74 10.12
C THR A 47 -8.21 10.84 9.63
N TYR A 48 -8.80 9.70 9.30
CA TYR A 48 -10.18 9.54 8.84
C TYR A 48 -11.05 8.95 9.94
N ASN A 49 -12.25 9.51 10.14
CA ASN A 49 -13.19 9.05 11.17
C ASN A 49 -14.44 8.36 10.61
N GLY A 50 -14.40 7.92 9.35
CA GLY A 50 -15.54 7.35 8.63
C GLY A 50 -16.40 8.38 7.90
N THR A 51 -16.03 9.68 7.98
CA THR A 51 -16.80 10.76 7.33
C THR A 51 -15.88 11.84 6.78
N ALA A 52 -14.84 12.24 7.52
CA ALA A 52 -13.95 13.33 7.16
C ALA A 52 -12.51 13.06 7.57
N TRP A 53 -11.57 13.61 6.81
CA TRP A 53 -10.15 13.66 7.15
C TRP A 53 -9.84 14.90 8.00
N THR A 54 -8.94 14.73 8.94
CA THR A 54 -8.45 15.81 9.81
C THR A 54 -6.92 15.74 9.88
N GLU A 55 -6.25 16.88 9.67
CA GLU A 55 -4.80 16.97 9.80
C GLU A 55 -4.35 16.66 11.23
N VAL A 56 -3.26 15.89 11.32
CA VAL A 56 -2.62 15.47 12.56
C VAL A 56 -1.10 15.65 12.47
N ASN A 57 -0.36 15.21 13.49
CA ASN A 57 1.09 15.32 13.50
C ASN A 57 1.73 14.59 12.32
N ASN A 58 2.57 15.30 11.59
CA ASN A 58 3.25 14.82 10.40
C ASN A 58 4.24 13.69 10.69
N ILE A 59 4.57 12.89 9.66
CA ILE A 59 5.71 11.97 9.70
C ILE A 59 7.02 12.77 9.84
N ASN A 60 8.03 12.17 10.46
CA ASN A 60 9.30 12.88 10.73
C ASN A 60 10.10 13.13 9.45
N THR A 61 10.08 12.21 8.51
CA THR A 61 10.76 12.34 7.21
C THR A 61 9.78 12.30 6.06
N ALA A 62 9.66 13.40 5.30
CA ALA A 62 8.82 13.48 4.11
C ALA A 62 9.19 12.42 3.08
N ARG A 63 8.25 11.52 2.73
CA ARG A 63 8.51 10.34 1.89
C ARG A 63 7.30 9.94 1.07
N THR A 64 7.56 9.17 0.01
CA THR A 64 6.56 8.54 -0.86
C THR A 64 6.86 7.07 -1.05
N LYS A 65 5.90 6.28 -1.54
CA LYS A 65 6.08 4.85 -1.88
C LYS A 65 6.65 4.04 -0.71
N MET A 66 6.15 4.27 0.48
CA MET A 66 6.53 3.55 1.69
C MET A 66 5.76 2.23 1.78
N ALA A 67 6.41 1.18 2.24
CA ALA A 67 5.73 0.00 2.76
C ALA A 67 4.97 0.39 4.03
N SER A 68 3.73 -0.08 4.20
CA SER A 68 2.90 0.34 5.33
C SER A 68 1.80 -0.66 5.65
N ASN A 69 1.42 -0.77 6.92
CA ASN A 69 0.24 -1.49 7.38
C ASN A 69 -0.08 -1.15 8.84
N GLY A 70 -1.17 -1.71 9.38
CA GLY A 70 -1.63 -1.52 10.74
C GLY A 70 -3.08 -1.05 10.83
N THR A 71 -3.34 -0.19 11.81
CA THR A 71 -4.66 0.40 12.06
C THR A 71 -4.57 1.92 12.11
N SER A 72 -5.72 2.61 12.16
CA SER A 72 -5.80 4.06 12.30
C SER A 72 -5.13 4.61 13.58
N THR A 73 -4.91 3.77 14.58
CA THR A 73 -4.31 4.14 15.88
C THR A 73 -2.98 3.47 16.15
N ALA A 74 -2.57 2.49 15.34
CA ALA A 74 -1.30 1.77 15.47
C ALA A 74 -0.81 1.33 14.08
N ALA A 75 -0.09 2.20 13.40
CA ALA A 75 0.39 2.00 12.03
C ALA A 75 1.92 2.06 11.94
N PHE A 76 2.47 1.45 10.91
CA PHE A 76 3.88 1.65 10.56
C PHE A 76 4.04 2.08 9.11
N ILE A 77 5.12 2.79 8.85
CA ILE A 77 5.65 3.10 7.51
C ILE A 77 7.14 2.77 7.49
N ALA A 78 7.61 2.16 6.42
CA ALA A 78 9.01 1.74 6.30
C ALA A 78 9.54 1.98 4.87
N GLY A 79 10.81 2.36 4.76
CA GLY A 79 11.42 2.66 3.48
C GLY A 79 10.82 3.89 2.78
N GLY A 80 10.68 3.81 1.46
CA GLY A 80 10.18 4.88 0.62
C GLY A 80 11.30 5.74 0.04
N THR A 81 10.92 6.85 -0.61
CA THR A 81 11.87 7.79 -1.21
C THR A 81 11.49 9.24 -0.93
N THR A 82 12.49 10.12 -0.86
CA THR A 82 12.26 11.56 -0.67
C THR A 82 12.12 12.34 -1.97
N ALA A 83 12.59 11.78 -3.10
CA ALA A 83 12.62 12.44 -4.41
C ALA A 83 12.52 11.45 -5.55
N THR A 84 12.36 11.96 -6.80
CA THR A 84 12.57 11.15 -8.02
C THR A 84 14.06 10.90 -8.21
N GLY A 85 14.50 9.64 -8.12
CA GLY A 85 15.89 9.24 -8.26
C GLY A 85 16.41 8.48 -7.04
N PRO A 86 17.73 8.25 -6.94
CA PRO A 86 18.31 7.49 -5.85
C PRO A 86 18.17 8.24 -4.51
N GLY A 87 17.08 8.02 -3.83
CA GLY A 87 16.74 8.68 -2.55
C GLY A 87 16.02 7.75 -1.61
N GLN A 88 16.18 6.41 -1.84
CA GLN A 88 15.56 5.41 -0.97
C GLN A 88 15.99 5.59 0.46
N LYS A 89 15.09 5.17 1.33
CA LYS A 89 15.24 5.21 2.76
C LYS A 89 15.15 3.82 3.37
N ASP A 90 15.82 3.66 4.47
CA ASP A 90 15.74 2.51 5.37
C ASP A 90 14.94 2.84 6.64
N ASN A 91 14.53 4.09 6.83
CA ASN A 91 13.80 4.54 8.02
C ASN A 91 12.48 3.79 8.20
N MET A 92 12.19 3.42 9.44
CA MET A 92 10.88 3.01 9.89
C MET A 92 10.33 4.01 10.91
N GLU A 93 9.05 4.33 10.79
CA GLU A 93 8.31 5.11 11.78
C GLU A 93 7.04 4.37 12.17
N THR A 94 6.65 4.48 13.44
CA THR A 94 5.39 3.93 13.96
C THR A 94 4.49 5.04 14.49
N TRP A 95 3.19 4.91 14.21
CA TRP A 95 2.10 5.78 14.66
C TRP A 95 1.42 5.18 15.88
N ASN A 96 1.19 5.97 16.92
CA ASN A 96 0.53 5.55 18.16
C ASN A 96 -0.88 6.14 18.34
N GLY A 97 -1.47 6.70 17.27
CA GLY A 97 -2.74 7.41 17.32
C GLY A 97 -2.60 8.92 17.55
N THR A 98 -1.39 9.40 17.89
CA THR A 98 -1.14 10.82 18.18
C THR A 98 0.10 11.35 17.48
N CYS A 99 1.19 10.61 17.45
CA CYS A 99 2.46 11.02 16.84
C CYS A 99 3.21 9.84 16.20
N TRP A 100 4.08 10.18 15.27
CA TRP A 100 5.03 9.27 14.66
C TRP A 100 6.33 9.23 15.44
N SER A 101 6.90 8.07 15.60
CA SER A 101 8.18 7.83 16.29
C SER A 101 9.09 6.96 15.44
N GLU A 102 10.34 7.37 15.29
CA GLU A 102 11.34 6.56 14.58
C GLU A 102 11.65 5.28 15.35
N GLN A 103 11.84 4.21 14.60
CA GLN A 103 12.24 2.89 15.06
C GLN A 103 13.57 2.48 14.43
N ASN A 104 14.08 1.31 14.74
CA ASN A 104 15.27 0.77 14.09
C ASN A 104 15.04 0.55 12.60
N ASN A 105 16.02 0.93 11.80
CA ASN A 105 15.97 0.92 10.35
C ASN A 105 15.93 -0.50 9.77
N LEU A 106 15.44 -0.60 8.54
CA LEU A 106 15.58 -1.77 7.66
C LEU A 106 17.07 -2.13 7.48
N GLN A 107 17.35 -3.38 7.12
CA GLN A 107 18.70 -3.82 6.77
C GLN A 107 19.18 -3.17 5.46
N ALA A 108 18.26 -2.91 4.53
CA ALA A 108 18.53 -2.23 3.27
C ALA A 108 17.52 -1.11 3.00
N ALA A 109 18.00 -0.02 2.39
CA ALA A 109 17.11 1.04 1.91
C ALA A 109 16.24 0.50 0.76
N THR A 110 14.93 0.70 0.84
CA THR A 110 13.97 0.20 -0.16
C THR A 110 12.90 1.24 -0.48
N TYR A 111 12.22 1.10 -1.62
CA TYR A 111 11.00 1.83 -1.92
C TYR A 111 10.06 0.99 -2.81
N ALA A 112 8.79 1.34 -2.83
CA ALA A 112 7.75 0.63 -3.58
C ALA A 112 7.58 -0.85 -3.16
N ALA A 113 8.04 -1.19 -1.94
CA ALA A 113 7.76 -2.46 -1.29
C ALA A 113 6.34 -2.46 -0.72
N THR A 114 5.76 -3.64 -0.56
CA THR A 114 4.47 -3.84 0.10
C THR A 114 4.67 -4.19 1.57
N GLY A 115 3.88 -3.59 2.47
CA GLY A 115 3.96 -3.82 3.91
C GLY A 115 2.78 -4.63 4.44
N PHE A 116 3.03 -5.44 5.47
CA PHE A 116 2.06 -6.35 6.10
C PHE A 116 2.23 -6.34 7.62
N GLY A 117 1.15 -6.57 8.36
CA GLY A 117 1.21 -6.79 9.80
C GLY A 117 0.97 -5.55 10.66
N THR A 118 1.71 -5.44 11.76
CA THR A 118 1.45 -4.47 12.83
C THR A 118 2.74 -3.75 13.25
N THR A 119 2.62 -2.77 14.13
CA THR A 119 3.77 -2.03 14.71
C THR A 119 4.74 -2.90 15.50
N THR A 120 4.31 -4.09 15.96
CA THR A 120 5.13 -5.02 16.76
C THR A 120 5.55 -6.26 16.01
N ALA A 121 4.91 -6.56 14.86
CA ALA A 121 5.22 -7.72 14.03
C ALA A 121 4.85 -7.41 12.58
N ALA A 122 5.82 -6.94 11.80
CA ALA A 122 5.62 -6.55 10.40
C ALA A 122 6.45 -7.40 9.44
N LEU A 123 6.06 -7.36 8.18
CA LEU A 123 6.78 -7.90 7.04
C LEU A 123 6.77 -6.86 5.93
N ILE A 124 7.85 -6.73 5.18
CA ILE A 124 7.87 -5.99 3.92
C ILE A 124 8.43 -6.89 2.82
N ALA A 125 7.92 -6.75 1.61
CA ALA A 125 8.37 -7.57 0.49
C ALA A 125 8.38 -6.78 -0.83
N GLY A 126 9.37 -7.09 -1.67
CA GLY A 126 9.59 -6.44 -2.96
C GLY A 126 10.44 -5.18 -2.87
N GLU A 127 10.94 -4.72 -4.01
CA GLU A 127 11.77 -3.52 -4.11
C GLU A 127 11.79 -2.97 -5.53
N GLY A 128 11.80 -1.65 -5.68
CA GLY A 128 11.67 -0.95 -6.95
C GLY A 128 12.98 -0.44 -7.58
N LEU A 129 14.17 -0.72 -7.05
CA LEU A 129 15.42 -0.22 -7.62
C LEU A 129 16.26 -1.30 -8.29
N GLY A 130 16.74 -0.96 -9.47
CA GLY A 130 17.58 -1.85 -10.26
C GLY A 130 16.77 -2.99 -10.90
N PRO A 131 17.32 -4.19 -11.04
CA PRO A 131 16.48 -5.35 -11.33
C PRO A 131 15.52 -5.57 -10.17
N LEU A 132 14.23 -5.81 -10.49
CA LEU A 132 13.20 -6.07 -9.50
C LEU A 132 13.67 -7.09 -8.47
N SER A 133 13.53 -6.78 -7.19
CA SER A 133 13.97 -7.63 -6.11
C SER A 133 12.79 -8.28 -5.39
N GLY A 134 12.98 -9.52 -4.95
CA GLY A 134 12.06 -10.23 -4.07
C GLY A 134 12.41 -10.08 -2.59
N ALA A 135 13.34 -9.18 -2.25
CA ALA A 135 13.82 -9.01 -0.88
C ALA A 135 12.66 -8.89 0.12
N THR A 136 12.77 -9.64 1.19
CA THR A 136 11.75 -9.69 2.24
C THR A 136 12.42 -9.54 3.60
N GLU A 137 11.96 -8.58 4.37
CA GLU A 137 12.41 -8.35 5.75
C GLU A 137 11.25 -8.47 6.73
N LYS A 138 11.54 -9.02 7.91
CA LYS A 138 10.57 -9.24 8.99
C LYS A 138 10.96 -8.47 10.25
N TRP A 139 10.00 -7.75 10.81
CA TRP A 139 10.12 -6.98 12.05
C TRP A 139 9.60 -7.77 13.24
N ASN A 140 10.36 -7.81 14.32
CA ASN A 140 10.03 -8.53 15.55
C ASN A 140 9.59 -7.62 16.73
N GLY A 141 9.35 -6.33 16.44
CA GLY A 141 9.07 -5.31 17.46
C GLY A 141 10.30 -4.53 17.90
N THR A 142 11.50 -4.95 17.47
CA THR A 142 12.77 -4.30 17.87
C THR A 142 13.74 -4.16 16.68
N SER A 143 13.84 -5.17 15.82
CA SER A 143 14.78 -5.21 14.71
C SER A 143 14.20 -5.87 13.48
N TRP A 144 14.70 -5.48 12.31
CA TRP A 144 14.44 -6.12 11.03
C TRP A 144 15.44 -7.25 10.78
N THR A 145 15.00 -8.31 10.15
CA THR A 145 15.80 -9.46 9.77
C THR A 145 15.37 -9.94 8.38
N GLU A 146 16.34 -10.18 7.48
CA GLU A 146 16.06 -10.80 6.19
C GLU A 146 15.48 -12.19 6.38
N VAL A 147 14.46 -12.52 5.57
CA VAL A 147 13.80 -13.83 5.53
C VAL A 147 13.72 -14.31 4.08
N ASN A 148 13.06 -15.43 3.81
CA ASN A 148 12.94 -15.96 2.46
C ASN A 148 12.25 -14.98 1.51
N ASN A 149 12.90 -14.72 0.40
CA ASN A 149 12.44 -13.78 -0.62
C ASN A 149 11.24 -14.29 -1.41
N LEU A 150 10.50 -13.37 -2.05
CA LEU A 150 9.54 -13.67 -3.11
C LEU A 150 10.22 -14.52 -4.20
N ASN A 151 9.47 -15.42 -4.83
CA ASN A 151 9.93 -16.18 -5.99
C ASN A 151 10.09 -15.28 -7.21
N THR A 152 9.23 -14.27 -7.34
CA THR A 152 9.30 -13.28 -8.41
C THR A 152 9.51 -11.89 -7.81
N GLY A 153 10.62 -11.23 -8.17
CA GLY A 153 10.89 -9.85 -7.76
C GLY A 153 9.80 -8.90 -8.27
N THR A 154 9.33 -8.00 -7.43
CA THR A 154 8.27 -7.05 -7.79
C THR A 154 8.41 -5.71 -7.06
N ALA A 155 7.78 -4.69 -7.61
CA ALA A 155 7.63 -3.37 -7.02
C ALA A 155 6.24 -2.80 -7.33
N ASP A 156 5.78 -1.82 -6.56
CA ASP A 156 4.46 -1.20 -6.73
C ASP A 156 3.31 -2.24 -6.76
N ALA A 157 3.51 -3.37 -6.08
CA ALA A 157 2.53 -4.44 -5.94
C ALA A 157 1.47 -4.09 -4.88
N GLN A 158 0.34 -4.78 -4.95
CA GLN A 158 -0.75 -4.68 -3.99
C GLN A 158 -0.74 -5.90 -3.06
N GLY A 159 -1.14 -5.71 -1.82
CA GLY A 159 -1.22 -6.83 -0.90
C GLY A 159 -1.69 -6.41 0.48
N ASP A 160 -2.03 -7.41 1.29
CA ASP A 160 -2.37 -7.23 2.70
C ASP A 160 -2.19 -8.55 3.46
N GLY A 161 -2.32 -8.49 4.78
CA GLY A 161 -2.17 -9.63 5.66
C GLY A 161 -1.33 -9.34 6.89
N SER A 162 -0.76 -10.38 7.47
CA SER A 162 0.08 -10.31 8.66
C SER A 162 1.53 -10.67 8.37
N SER A 163 2.41 -10.49 9.35
CA SER A 163 3.82 -10.91 9.26
C SER A 163 4.04 -12.43 9.20
N THR A 164 2.97 -13.22 9.28
CA THR A 164 2.99 -14.69 9.23
C THR A 164 2.03 -15.26 8.18
N ALA A 165 1.15 -14.43 7.61
CA ALA A 165 0.21 -14.83 6.57
C ALA A 165 -0.11 -13.60 5.71
N ALA A 166 0.67 -13.39 4.66
CA ALA A 166 0.58 -12.25 3.75
C ALA A 166 0.26 -12.68 2.32
N ALA A 167 -0.41 -11.85 1.56
CA ALA A 167 -0.65 -12.04 0.14
C ALA A 167 -0.22 -10.79 -0.63
N ILE A 168 0.58 -10.97 -1.68
CA ILE A 168 1.05 -9.93 -2.58
C ILE A 168 0.67 -10.29 -4.01
N THR A 169 0.26 -9.30 -4.81
CA THR A 169 -0.11 -9.56 -6.21
C THR A 169 0.14 -8.35 -7.10
N GLY A 170 0.30 -8.61 -8.39
CA GLY A 170 0.56 -7.55 -9.37
C GLY A 170 1.95 -6.94 -9.23
N GLY A 171 2.02 -5.61 -9.41
CA GLY A 171 3.29 -4.92 -9.51
C GLY A 171 4.03 -5.21 -10.80
N ASP A 172 5.26 -4.73 -10.91
CA ASP A 172 6.07 -4.91 -12.11
C ASP A 172 6.45 -6.39 -12.38
N GLY A 173 6.41 -7.24 -11.33
CA GLY A 173 6.71 -8.67 -11.43
C GLY A 173 5.53 -9.56 -11.84
N LEU A 174 4.31 -9.05 -11.79
CA LEU A 174 3.09 -9.70 -12.28
C LEU A 174 2.76 -11.06 -11.65
N SER A 175 3.08 -11.28 -10.40
CA SER A 175 2.82 -12.52 -9.68
C SER A 175 1.78 -12.34 -8.58
N HIS A 176 1.17 -13.46 -8.18
CA HIS A 176 0.45 -13.57 -6.92
C HIS A 176 1.17 -14.59 -6.06
N GLU A 177 1.64 -14.17 -4.91
CA GLU A 177 2.34 -15.03 -3.96
C GLU A 177 1.75 -14.89 -2.56
N GLN A 178 1.79 -15.97 -1.80
CA GLN A 178 1.35 -16.02 -0.41
C GLN A 178 2.45 -16.49 0.52
N TYR A 179 2.63 -15.79 1.62
CA TYR A 179 3.59 -16.09 2.69
C TYR A 179 2.90 -16.89 3.80
N ASP A 180 3.54 -17.99 4.23
CA ASP A 180 3.03 -18.88 5.28
C ASP A 180 3.72 -18.67 6.66
N GLY A 181 4.50 -17.61 6.79
CA GLY A 181 5.32 -17.33 7.98
C GLY A 181 6.79 -17.75 7.80
N THR A 182 7.10 -18.52 6.76
CA THR A 182 8.43 -19.04 6.45
C THR A 182 8.83 -18.79 5.00
N SER A 183 7.95 -19.06 4.05
CA SER A 183 8.25 -19.01 2.61
C SER A 183 7.08 -18.44 1.80
N TRP A 184 7.39 -17.94 0.61
CA TRP A 184 6.43 -17.51 -0.38
C TRP A 184 6.08 -18.65 -1.33
N THR A 185 4.83 -18.76 -1.70
CA THR A 185 4.30 -19.74 -2.64
C THR A 185 3.46 -19.06 -3.70
N GLU A 186 3.76 -19.32 -4.98
CA GLU A 186 2.97 -18.80 -6.10
C GLU A 186 1.55 -19.33 -6.09
N LYS A 187 0.60 -18.47 -6.46
CA LYS A 187 -0.82 -18.75 -6.62
C LYS A 187 -1.28 -18.29 -8.00
N THR A 188 -2.54 -18.59 -8.33
CA THR A 188 -3.16 -18.09 -9.56
C THR A 188 -3.18 -16.57 -9.59
N ASN A 189 -2.70 -15.99 -10.67
CA ASN A 189 -2.69 -14.53 -10.86
C ASN A 189 -4.11 -14.00 -11.12
N PRO A 190 -4.41 -12.73 -10.75
CA PRO A 190 -5.63 -12.05 -11.18
C PRO A 190 -5.66 -11.92 -12.72
N ALA A 191 -6.86 -11.67 -13.26
CA ALA A 191 -7.03 -11.50 -14.70
C ALA A 191 -6.42 -10.17 -15.18
N ASN A 192 -6.46 -9.15 -14.33
CA ASN A 192 -5.90 -7.83 -14.63
C ASN A 192 -4.54 -7.68 -13.96
N ASN A 193 -3.54 -7.43 -14.78
CA ASN A 193 -2.20 -7.11 -14.31
C ASN A 193 -2.13 -5.66 -13.84
N ARG A 194 -1.99 -5.47 -12.56
CA ARG A 194 -2.18 -4.19 -11.89
C ARG A 194 -0.89 -3.72 -11.23
N ILE A 195 -0.52 -2.46 -11.50
CA ILE A 195 0.65 -1.78 -10.90
C ILE A 195 0.18 -0.51 -10.19
N SER A 196 0.76 -0.18 -9.05
CA SER A 196 0.47 1.04 -8.27
C SER A 196 -1.01 1.22 -7.90
N GLY A 197 -1.70 0.11 -7.70
CA GLY A 197 -3.04 0.05 -7.11
C GLY A 197 -3.00 -0.10 -5.59
N ALA A 198 -4.06 -0.66 -5.03
CA ALA A 198 -4.17 -0.94 -3.60
C ALA A 198 -4.73 -2.34 -3.34
N GLY A 199 -4.48 -2.86 -2.14
CA GLY A 199 -4.99 -4.15 -1.68
C GLY A 199 -5.56 -4.06 -0.27
N ALA A 200 -6.53 -4.92 0.04
CA ALA A 200 -7.15 -5.02 1.37
C ALA A 200 -7.62 -6.44 1.65
N GLY A 201 -7.23 -7.01 2.79
CA GLY A 201 -7.73 -8.33 3.17
C GLY A 201 -6.71 -9.27 3.78
N THR A 202 -6.78 -10.53 3.38
CA THR A 202 -5.99 -11.64 3.91
C THR A 202 -5.57 -12.61 2.81
N THR A 203 -4.80 -13.64 3.14
CA THR A 203 -4.44 -14.74 2.21
C THR A 203 -5.63 -15.53 1.66
N THR A 204 -6.77 -15.47 2.31
CA THR A 204 -7.99 -16.20 1.89
C THR A 204 -9.09 -15.30 1.35
N SER A 205 -8.96 -14.00 1.49
CA SER A 205 -9.95 -13.02 1.01
C SER A 205 -9.26 -11.68 0.79
N LEU A 206 -8.81 -11.40 -0.44
CA LEU A 206 -8.03 -10.21 -0.79
C LEU A 206 -8.72 -9.45 -1.92
N LEU A 207 -9.01 -8.17 -1.71
CA LEU A 207 -9.40 -7.23 -2.77
C LEU A 207 -8.16 -6.57 -3.37
N THR A 208 -8.16 -6.35 -4.69
CA THR A 208 -7.23 -5.46 -5.38
C THR A 208 -8.00 -4.46 -6.23
N TYR A 209 -7.60 -3.20 -6.22
CA TYR A 209 -8.37 -2.13 -6.84
C TYR A 209 -7.50 -0.94 -7.27
N GLY A 210 -7.96 -0.20 -8.31
CA GLY A 210 -7.25 0.93 -8.89
C GLY A 210 -5.93 0.51 -9.56
N GLY A 211 -5.04 1.47 -9.77
CA GLY A 211 -3.76 1.24 -10.45
C GLY A 211 -3.87 1.36 -11.97
N TYR A 212 -2.87 0.87 -12.67
CA TYR A 212 -2.87 0.81 -14.14
C TYR A 212 -2.50 -0.58 -14.63
N ASP A 213 -2.94 -0.93 -15.84
CA ASP A 213 -2.62 -2.19 -16.48
C ASP A 213 -1.49 -1.99 -17.49
N SER A 214 -0.34 -2.62 -17.26
CA SER A 214 0.82 -2.53 -18.14
C SER A 214 0.69 -3.36 -19.44
N ALA A 215 -0.30 -4.26 -19.53
CA ALA A 215 -0.47 -5.16 -20.68
C ALA A 215 -1.04 -4.46 -21.93
N TYR A 216 -1.65 -3.29 -21.78
CA TYR A 216 -2.33 -2.59 -22.87
C TYR A 216 -1.60 -1.38 -23.45
N GLY A 217 -0.28 -1.23 -23.22
CA GLY A 217 0.52 -0.12 -23.74
C GLY A 217 0.75 1.00 -22.74
N PRO A 218 0.86 2.29 -23.15
CA PRO A 218 1.07 3.37 -22.18
C PRO A 218 0.03 3.30 -21.07
N PRO A 219 0.41 3.58 -19.81
CA PRO A 219 -0.36 3.21 -18.62
C PRO A 219 -1.82 3.63 -18.75
N THR A 220 -2.70 2.64 -18.83
CA THR A 220 -4.13 2.84 -18.83
C THR A 220 -4.62 2.59 -17.41
N ASP A 221 -4.97 3.67 -16.71
CA ASP A 221 -5.56 3.55 -15.37
C ASP A 221 -6.80 2.66 -15.43
N THR A 222 -6.96 1.77 -14.47
CA THR A 222 -8.07 0.82 -14.44
C THR A 222 -8.99 1.07 -13.26
N PRO A 223 -10.34 1.05 -13.46
CA PRO A 223 -11.29 1.06 -12.36
C PRO A 223 -11.52 -0.32 -11.77
N ASN A 224 -10.97 -1.37 -12.37
CA ASN A 224 -11.30 -2.76 -12.06
C ASN A 224 -10.99 -3.11 -10.61
N VAL A 225 -11.84 -3.94 -10.05
CA VAL A 225 -11.69 -4.53 -8.72
C VAL A 225 -11.80 -6.05 -8.88
N GLU A 226 -10.86 -6.75 -8.28
CA GLU A 226 -10.87 -8.22 -8.25
C GLU A 226 -10.74 -8.70 -6.82
N GLU A 227 -11.45 -9.79 -6.51
CA GLU A 227 -11.42 -10.46 -5.21
C GLU A 227 -10.89 -11.88 -5.35
N TRP A 228 -9.90 -12.19 -4.51
CA TRP A 228 -9.41 -13.53 -4.25
C TRP A 228 -10.22 -14.18 -3.12
N ASN A 229 -10.71 -15.37 -3.33
CA ASN A 229 -11.52 -16.12 -2.35
C ASN A 229 -10.77 -17.27 -1.66
N GLY A 230 -9.45 -17.31 -1.77
CA GLY A 230 -8.59 -18.40 -1.30
C GLY A 230 -8.29 -19.46 -2.36
N SER A 231 -8.96 -19.43 -3.52
CA SER A 231 -8.79 -20.42 -4.59
C SER A 231 -8.77 -19.80 -5.99
N SER A 232 -9.54 -18.76 -6.21
CA SER A 232 -9.70 -18.10 -7.51
C SER A 232 -10.00 -16.61 -7.37
N TRP A 233 -9.71 -15.86 -8.43
CA TRP A 233 -10.08 -14.46 -8.57
C TRP A 233 -11.43 -14.29 -9.24
N SER A 234 -12.19 -13.29 -8.85
CA SER A 234 -13.44 -12.88 -9.48
C SER A 234 -13.54 -11.36 -9.58
N GLU A 235 -14.07 -10.85 -10.67
CA GLU A 235 -14.34 -9.42 -10.83
C GLU A 235 -15.44 -8.96 -9.87
N GLN A 236 -15.27 -7.75 -9.34
CA GLN A 236 -16.19 -7.08 -8.46
C GLN A 236 -16.60 -5.73 -9.05
N ASN A 237 -17.49 -4.99 -8.37
CA ASN A 237 -17.89 -3.65 -8.80
C ASN A 237 -16.72 -2.68 -8.79
N ASN A 238 -16.54 -1.96 -9.88
CA ASN A 238 -15.43 -1.03 -10.10
C ASN A 238 -15.44 0.16 -9.14
N ILE A 239 -14.24 0.73 -8.88
CA ILE A 239 -14.12 2.04 -8.24
C ILE A 239 -14.75 3.11 -9.15
N ALA A 240 -15.31 4.15 -8.54
CA ALA A 240 -15.99 5.22 -9.28
C ALA A 240 -15.00 6.16 -9.98
N THR A 241 -13.86 6.47 -9.36
CA THR A 241 -12.85 7.36 -9.90
C THR A 241 -11.59 6.57 -10.30
N VAL A 242 -11.38 6.44 -11.60
CA VAL A 242 -10.18 5.78 -12.15
C VAL A 242 -8.92 6.51 -11.69
N ARG A 243 -7.95 5.77 -11.13
CA ARG A 243 -6.75 6.35 -10.55
C ARG A 243 -5.61 5.35 -10.40
N THR A 244 -4.38 5.84 -10.56
CA THR A 244 -3.14 5.11 -10.25
C THR A 244 -2.38 5.78 -9.10
N ASN A 245 -1.29 5.16 -8.65
CA ASN A 245 -0.47 5.65 -7.53
C ASN A 245 -1.33 6.00 -6.30
N THR A 246 -2.33 5.20 -6.09
CA THR A 246 -3.30 5.30 -5.00
C THR A 246 -2.84 4.45 -3.81
N SER A 247 -3.52 4.56 -2.70
CA SER A 247 -3.27 3.74 -1.53
C SER A 247 -4.58 3.36 -0.86
N GLY A 248 -4.61 2.18 -0.30
CA GLY A 248 -5.77 1.67 0.42
C GLY A 248 -5.38 0.49 1.30
N ASN A 249 -6.28 0.16 2.21
CA ASN A 249 -6.13 -0.91 3.19
C ASN A 249 -7.49 -1.32 3.72
N GLY A 250 -7.55 -2.28 4.65
CA GLY A 250 -8.77 -2.73 5.31
C GLY A 250 -9.00 -4.22 5.19
N SER A 251 -10.24 -4.60 4.96
CA SER A 251 -10.61 -5.99 4.68
C SER A 251 -11.36 -6.07 3.34
N SER A 252 -11.56 -7.29 2.84
CA SER A 252 -12.36 -7.52 1.63
C SER A 252 -13.82 -7.09 1.74
N THR A 253 -14.29 -6.72 2.93
CA THR A 253 -15.66 -6.26 3.19
C THR A 253 -15.73 -4.85 3.78
N ASN A 254 -14.59 -4.23 4.05
CA ASN A 254 -14.49 -2.90 4.64
C ASN A 254 -13.13 -2.29 4.26
N ALA A 255 -13.00 -1.93 2.98
CA ALA A 255 -11.78 -1.35 2.43
C ALA A 255 -11.92 0.16 2.23
N ILE A 256 -10.79 0.87 2.29
CA ILE A 256 -10.68 2.29 1.98
C ILE A 256 -9.68 2.49 0.83
N LEU A 257 -9.96 3.47 0.00
CA LEU A 257 -9.10 3.94 -1.08
C LEU A 257 -8.98 5.46 -0.99
N ALA A 258 -7.78 6.00 -0.86
CA ALA A 258 -7.60 7.45 -0.76
C ALA A 258 -6.49 7.97 -1.67
N GLY A 259 -6.66 9.20 -2.15
CA GLY A 259 -5.70 9.86 -3.00
C GLY A 259 -5.53 9.21 -4.37
N GLY A 260 -4.36 9.38 -4.96
CA GLY A 260 -3.99 8.86 -6.27
C GLY A 260 -3.81 9.95 -7.33
N TYR A 261 -3.72 9.53 -8.59
CA TYR A 261 -3.45 10.39 -9.72
C TYR A 261 -4.23 9.91 -10.96
N ASN A 262 -4.84 10.85 -11.66
CA ASN A 262 -5.52 10.63 -12.96
C ASN A 262 -5.29 11.77 -13.95
N GLY A 263 -4.12 12.40 -13.88
CA GLY A 263 -3.80 13.66 -14.53
C GLY A 263 -3.74 14.82 -13.51
N SER A 264 -4.32 14.61 -12.33
CA SER A 264 -4.28 15.55 -11.20
C SER A 264 -4.06 14.79 -9.90
N TYR A 265 -3.49 15.43 -8.88
CA TYR A 265 -3.39 14.86 -7.54
C TYR A 265 -4.78 14.82 -6.89
N LEU A 266 -5.24 13.66 -6.54
CA LEU A 266 -6.60 13.45 -6.02
C LEU A 266 -6.64 13.54 -4.49
N GLY A 267 -7.70 14.16 -3.98
CA GLY A 267 -8.10 14.09 -2.58
C GLY A 267 -9.22 13.07 -2.34
N ASN A 268 -9.80 12.53 -3.41
CA ASN A 268 -10.96 11.63 -3.33
C ASN A 268 -10.69 10.39 -2.47
N THR A 269 -11.68 10.04 -1.65
CA THR A 269 -11.75 8.79 -0.90
C THR A 269 -12.94 7.98 -1.38
N GLU A 270 -12.77 6.67 -1.49
CA GLU A 270 -13.85 5.72 -1.77
C GLU A 270 -13.81 4.61 -0.72
N GLU A 271 -14.99 4.10 -0.36
CA GLU A 271 -15.25 3.11 0.69
C GLU A 271 -15.99 1.92 0.11
N TRP A 272 -15.53 0.70 0.45
CA TRP A 272 -16.10 -0.57 0.02
C TRP A 272 -16.96 -1.20 1.10
#